data_587f097a717782c91da140d5faf6107a
#
_entry.id   587f097a717782c91da140d5faf6107a
#
_cell.length_a   1.000
_cell.length_b   1.000
_cell.length_c   1.000
_cell.angle_alpha   90.00
_cell.angle_beta   90.00
_cell.angle_gamma   90.00
#
_symmetry.space_group_name_H-M   'P 1'
#
loop_
_entity.id
_entity.type
_entity.pdbx_description
1 polymer ?
#
loop_
_entity_poly.entity_id
_entity_poly.type
_entity_poly.pdbx_seq_one_letter_code
_entity_poly.pdbx_strand_id
1 'polypeptide(L)'
;MKKIFYKHYVFLEEINNLIKENLVKFNNINIIIDINKKDKKGLENQLSIIKFAKKNKIPFLFKNNFQKCIKYNASGIFIDANYKKLTKPMLLKKNFHIIGSTHNQLEYSQKLRQKCHLLMLSPLFFNEKYSENKILNISKFNQKTINWNIKLCALGGINSKTLKKIKLTKCMAIGFKKFIFDTKIKKPAYNLM
;
A
#
# COMPACT_ATOMS: atom_id res chain seq x y z
N MET A 1 3.28 -26.16 -7.27
CA MET A 1 3.10 -24.69 -7.36
C MET A 1 3.47 -24.04 -6.03
N LYS A 2 4.42 -23.07 -6.01
CA LYS A 2 4.73 -22.32 -4.80
C LYS A 2 3.53 -21.43 -4.42
N LYS A 3 3.00 -21.57 -3.20
CA LYS A 3 1.98 -20.64 -2.68
C LYS A 3 2.56 -19.23 -2.62
N ILE A 4 2.01 -18.31 -3.39
CA ILE A 4 2.42 -16.91 -3.38
C ILE A 4 1.62 -16.22 -2.27
N PHE A 5 2.28 -15.94 -1.15
CA PHE A 5 1.68 -15.13 -0.09
C PHE A 5 1.92 -13.66 -0.40
N TYR A 6 0.87 -12.95 -0.81
CA TYR A 6 0.95 -11.52 -1.03
C TYR A 6 1.07 -10.75 0.27
N LYS A 7 1.96 -9.74 0.31
CA LYS A 7 1.88 -8.69 1.32
C LYS A 7 0.70 -7.77 1.00
N HIS A 8 -0.06 -7.42 2.02
CA HIS A 8 -1.21 -6.53 1.87
C HIS A 8 -0.89 -5.16 2.42
N TYR A 9 -1.29 -4.11 1.70
CA TYR A 9 -1.16 -2.72 2.11
C TYR A 9 -2.54 -2.07 2.09
N VAL A 10 -2.95 -1.47 3.21
CA VAL A 10 -4.21 -0.76 3.31
C VAL A 10 -3.98 0.69 3.67
N PHE A 11 -4.61 1.60 2.92
CA PHE A 11 -4.58 3.02 3.21
C PHE A 11 -5.74 3.36 4.14
N LEU A 12 -5.42 3.95 5.29
CA LEU A 12 -6.40 4.36 6.29
C LEU A 12 -6.28 5.86 6.57
N GLU A 13 -7.44 6.52 6.60
CA GLU A 13 -7.62 7.89 7.07
C GLU A 13 -8.29 7.93 8.45
N GLU A 14 -9.03 6.86 8.78
CA GLU A 14 -9.71 6.66 10.05
C GLU A 14 -9.79 5.17 10.37
N ILE A 15 -10.20 4.82 11.59
CA ILE A 15 -10.41 3.44 12.01
C ILE A 15 -11.67 3.32 12.86
N ASN A 16 -12.58 2.43 12.46
CA ASN A 16 -13.78 2.05 13.20
C ASN A 16 -13.77 0.55 13.53
N ASN A 17 -14.80 0.05 14.22
CA ASN A 17 -14.84 -1.35 14.65
C ASN A 17 -14.86 -2.31 13.45
N LEU A 18 -15.63 -2.01 12.41
CA LEU A 18 -15.68 -2.84 11.20
C LEU A 18 -14.30 -2.96 10.53
N ILE A 19 -13.57 -1.84 10.41
CA ILE A 19 -12.23 -1.85 9.85
C ILE A 19 -11.29 -2.70 10.71
N LYS A 20 -11.35 -2.58 12.03
CA LYS A 20 -10.55 -3.38 12.97
C LYS A 20 -10.79 -4.87 12.79
N GLU A 21 -12.06 -5.29 12.75
CA GLU A 21 -12.45 -6.68 12.52
C GLU A 21 -11.96 -7.23 11.17
N ASN A 22 -12.05 -6.40 10.12
CA ASN A 22 -11.57 -6.80 8.81
C ASN A 22 -10.04 -6.89 8.76
N LEU A 23 -9.31 -5.95 9.40
CA LEU A 23 -7.85 -5.96 9.41
C LEU A 23 -7.27 -7.23 10.02
N VAL A 24 -7.86 -7.73 11.11
CA VAL A 24 -7.36 -8.95 11.78
C VAL A 24 -7.62 -10.25 11.00
N LYS A 25 -8.50 -10.20 9.98
CA LYS A 25 -8.74 -11.33 9.07
C LYS A 25 -7.64 -11.55 8.06
N PHE A 26 -6.79 -10.54 7.83
CA PHE A 26 -5.72 -10.62 6.84
C PHE A 26 -4.39 -11.05 7.48
N ASN A 27 -3.75 -12.03 6.90
CA ASN A 27 -2.35 -12.33 7.20
C ASN A 27 -1.44 -11.37 6.42
N ASN A 28 -0.30 -10.98 7.01
CA ASN A 28 0.71 -10.12 6.36
C ASN A 28 0.18 -8.75 5.90
N ILE A 29 -0.67 -8.12 6.69
CA ILE A 29 -1.18 -6.78 6.41
C ILE A 29 -0.24 -5.70 6.94
N ASN A 30 -0.15 -4.59 6.20
CA ASN A 30 0.56 -3.38 6.57
C ASN A 30 -0.38 -2.18 6.42
N ILE A 31 -0.39 -1.28 7.38
CA ILE A 31 -1.24 -0.09 7.35
C ILE A 31 -0.44 1.09 6.81
N ILE A 32 -0.98 1.83 5.84
CA ILE A 32 -0.46 3.12 5.40
C ILE A 32 -1.40 4.20 5.95
N ILE A 33 -0.89 5.02 6.86
CA ILE A 33 -1.63 6.13 7.46
C ILE A 33 -1.61 7.30 6.49
N ASP A 34 -2.76 7.59 5.87
CA ASP A 34 -2.96 8.62 4.82
C ASP A 34 -3.83 9.77 5.35
N ILE A 35 -3.42 10.39 6.45
CA ILE A 35 -4.16 11.50 7.07
C ILE A 35 -3.46 12.80 6.73
N ASN A 36 -4.12 13.62 5.90
CA ASN A 36 -3.63 14.93 5.49
C ASN A 36 -4.18 16.07 6.37
N LYS A 37 -5.28 15.83 7.11
CA LYS A 37 -5.90 16.82 8.00
C LYS A 37 -5.01 17.05 9.21
N LYS A 38 -4.76 18.32 9.51
CA LYS A 38 -3.98 18.77 10.70
C LYS A 38 -4.87 19.18 11.87
N ASP A 39 -6.19 19.02 11.70
CA ASP A 39 -7.18 19.32 12.74
C ASP A 39 -7.14 18.30 13.90
N LYS A 40 -7.83 18.60 14.98
CA LYS A 40 -7.92 17.74 16.17
C LYS A 40 -8.44 16.35 15.81
N LYS A 41 -9.45 16.25 14.97
CA LYS A 41 -10.04 14.98 14.51
C LYS A 41 -9.05 14.13 13.72
N GLY A 42 -8.26 14.74 12.83
CA GLY A 42 -7.21 14.03 12.09
C GLY A 42 -6.12 13.48 13.01
N LEU A 43 -5.75 14.23 14.06
CA LEU A 43 -4.79 13.75 15.05
C LEU A 43 -5.33 12.59 15.88
N GLU A 44 -6.58 12.66 16.34
CA GLU A 44 -7.26 11.59 17.07
C GLU A 44 -7.36 10.30 16.25
N ASN A 45 -7.76 10.40 14.98
CA ASN A 45 -7.79 9.27 14.06
C ASN A 45 -6.41 8.65 13.87
N GLN A 46 -5.37 9.47 13.68
CA GLN A 46 -4.00 8.99 13.56
C GLN A 46 -3.57 8.20 14.79
N LEU A 47 -3.81 8.74 15.99
CA LEU A 47 -3.43 8.08 17.25
C LEU A 47 -4.20 6.78 17.45
N SER A 48 -5.49 6.74 17.10
CA SER A 48 -6.33 5.55 17.16
C SER A 48 -5.81 4.43 16.25
N ILE A 49 -5.41 4.76 15.00
CA ILE A 49 -4.81 3.79 14.08
C ILE A 49 -3.48 3.26 14.63
N ILE A 50 -2.62 4.14 15.15
CA ILE A 50 -1.31 3.75 15.71
C ILE A 50 -1.51 2.83 16.92
N LYS A 51 -2.41 3.18 17.85
CA LYS A 51 -2.72 2.37 19.04
C LYS A 51 -3.19 0.97 18.64
N PHE A 52 -4.11 0.89 17.69
CA PHE A 52 -4.60 -0.39 17.17
C PHE A 52 -3.48 -1.21 16.51
N ALA A 53 -2.69 -0.60 15.63
CA ALA A 53 -1.60 -1.25 14.93
C ALA A 53 -0.56 -1.83 15.90
N LYS A 54 -0.15 -1.05 16.92
CA LYS A 54 0.81 -1.49 17.94
C LYS A 54 0.24 -2.65 18.79
N LYS A 55 -1.02 -2.54 19.24
CA LYS A 55 -1.70 -3.58 20.04
C LYS A 55 -1.74 -4.92 19.29
N ASN A 56 -1.98 -4.89 17.98
CA ASN A 56 -2.12 -6.09 17.16
C ASN A 56 -0.83 -6.47 16.42
N LYS A 57 0.32 -5.84 16.73
CA LYS A 57 1.62 -6.07 16.08
C LYS A 57 1.56 -5.94 14.55
N ILE A 58 0.68 -5.08 14.04
CA ILE A 58 0.54 -4.79 12.61
C ILE A 58 1.55 -3.71 12.22
N PRO A 59 2.44 -3.95 11.24
CA PRO A 59 3.34 -2.94 10.75
C PRO A 59 2.57 -1.75 10.15
N PHE A 60 3.03 -0.52 10.44
CA PHE A 60 2.42 0.68 9.87
C PHE A 60 3.46 1.64 9.31
N LEU A 61 3.05 2.40 8.30
CA LEU A 61 3.82 3.37 7.55
C LEU A 61 3.08 4.70 7.56
N PHE A 62 3.81 5.80 7.50
CA PHE A 62 3.20 7.11 7.24
C PHE A 62 3.38 7.50 5.77
N LYS A 63 2.36 8.16 5.22
CA LYS A 63 2.47 8.75 3.89
C LYS A 63 3.22 10.07 3.96
N ASN A 64 4.27 10.20 3.15
CA ASN A 64 5.06 11.43 2.92
C ASN A 64 5.59 12.14 4.17
N ASN A 65 5.60 11.50 5.33
CA ASN A 65 6.00 12.15 6.58
C ASN A 65 7.05 11.35 7.35
N PHE A 66 8.29 11.69 7.09
CA PHE A 66 9.44 11.02 7.69
C PHE A 66 9.57 11.30 9.20
N GLN A 67 9.27 12.52 9.63
CA GLN A 67 9.34 12.88 11.05
C GLN A 67 8.35 12.06 11.89
N LYS A 68 7.13 11.85 11.37
CA LYS A 68 6.15 10.98 12.04
C LYS A 68 6.63 9.53 12.08
N CYS A 69 7.33 9.06 11.05
CA CYS A 69 7.89 7.70 11.07
C CYS A 69 8.86 7.51 12.23
N ILE A 70 9.74 8.47 12.48
CA ILE A 70 10.68 8.45 13.60
C ILE A 70 9.93 8.57 14.93
N LYS A 71 9.10 9.62 15.07
CA LYS A 71 8.37 9.91 16.31
C LYS A 71 7.55 8.74 16.83
N TYR A 72 6.85 8.03 15.95
CA TYR A 72 5.95 6.93 16.33
C TYR A 72 6.55 5.54 16.17
N ASN A 73 7.83 5.47 15.80
CA ASN A 73 8.53 4.20 15.58
C ASN A 73 7.88 3.34 14.49
N ALA A 74 7.48 3.95 13.37
CA ALA A 74 6.85 3.25 12.25
C ALA A 74 7.80 2.24 11.59
N SER A 75 7.23 1.25 10.91
CA SER A 75 7.98 0.21 10.18
C SER A 75 8.51 0.72 8.83
N GLY A 76 8.02 1.89 8.37
CA GLY A 76 8.43 2.43 7.08
C GLY A 76 7.71 3.71 6.71
N ILE A 77 7.96 4.15 5.48
CA ILE A 77 7.32 5.29 4.84
C ILE A 77 6.75 4.89 3.49
N PHE A 78 5.57 5.41 3.17
CA PHE A 78 5.03 5.43 1.82
C PHE A 78 5.22 6.82 1.23
N ILE A 79 5.86 6.88 0.06
CA ILE A 79 6.09 8.13 -0.69
C ILE A 79 5.29 8.08 -1.98
N ASP A 80 4.39 9.05 -2.17
CA ASP A 80 3.59 9.13 -3.39
C ASP A 80 4.42 9.57 -4.61
N ALA A 81 3.82 9.52 -5.79
CA ALA A 81 4.49 9.83 -7.05
C ALA A 81 5.10 11.24 -7.05
N ASN A 82 4.40 12.21 -6.46
CA ASN A 82 4.80 13.62 -6.43
C ASN A 82 5.86 13.95 -5.37
N TYR A 83 6.16 13.02 -4.46
CA TYR A 83 7.16 13.25 -3.43
C TYR A 83 8.58 13.23 -4.02
N LYS A 84 9.22 14.41 -4.06
CA LYS A 84 10.54 14.59 -4.72
C LYS A 84 11.74 14.57 -3.78
N LYS A 85 11.51 14.72 -2.45
CA LYS A 85 12.60 14.76 -1.48
C LYS A 85 13.35 13.43 -1.44
N LEU A 86 14.69 13.49 -1.38
CA LEU A 86 15.50 12.30 -1.16
C LEU A 86 15.34 11.82 0.29
N THR A 87 15.29 10.52 0.47
CA THR A 87 15.34 9.92 1.80
C THR A 87 16.78 9.94 2.30
N LYS A 88 16.99 10.28 3.56
CA LYS A 88 18.31 10.20 4.20
C LYS A 88 18.46 8.81 4.85
N PRO A 89 19.17 7.85 4.22
CA PRO A 89 19.23 6.47 4.70
C PRO A 89 19.84 6.32 6.10
N MET A 90 20.74 7.23 6.46
CA MET A 90 21.50 7.17 7.71
C MET A 90 20.64 7.25 8.98
N LEU A 91 19.39 7.72 8.88
CA LEU A 91 18.47 7.83 10.01
C LEU A 91 17.48 6.65 10.09
N LEU A 92 17.65 5.64 9.23
CA LEU A 92 16.71 4.56 9.10
C LEU A 92 17.14 3.34 9.91
N LYS A 93 16.18 2.69 10.54
CA LYS A 93 16.38 1.37 11.13
C LYS A 93 16.78 0.36 10.06
N LYS A 94 17.55 -0.67 10.47
CA LYS A 94 18.00 -1.75 9.59
C LYS A 94 16.88 -2.36 8.71
N ASN A 95 15.64 -2.40 9.19
CA ASN A 95 14.49 -2.98 8.49
C ASN A 95 13.42 -1.95 8.11
N PHE A 96 13.81 -0.68 7.88
CA PHE A 96 12.85 0.37 7.52
C PHE A 96 12.44 0.24 6.06
N HIS A 97 11.13 0.15 5.80
CA HIS A 97 10.58 -0.01 4.47
C HIS A 97 10.29 1.34 3.81
N ILE A 98 10.86 1.56 2.64
CA ILE A 98 10.51 2.70 1.78
C ILE A 98 9.69 2.15 0.62
N ILE A 99 8.44 2.55 0.53
CA ILE A 99 7.49 2.13 -0.50
C ILE A 99 7.09 3.35 -1.30
N GLY A 100 7.13 3.24 -2.62
CA GLY A 100 6.77 4.35 -3.51
C GLY A 100 5.54 4.06 -4.35
N SER A 101 4.86 5.10 -4.85
CA SER A 101 3.95 4.97 -5.98
C SER A 101 4.54 5.62 -7.22
N THR A 102 4.16 5.10 -8.39
CA THR A 102 4.61 5.59 -9.69
C THR A 102 3.54 5.34 -10.75
N HIS A 103 3.51 6.19 -11.78
CA HIS A 103 2.60 6.08 -12.90
C HIS A 103 3.34 6.01 -14.25
N ASN A 104 4.61 6.40 -14.28
CA ASN A 104 5.42 6.49 -15.50
C ASN A 104 6.89 6.19 -15.24
N GLN A 105 7.70 6.14 -16.32
CA GLN A 105 9.12 5.80 -16.27
C GLN A 105 9.97 6.84 -15.52
N LEU A 106 9.63 8.13 -15.64
CA LEU A 106 10.36 9.19 -14.92
C LEU A 106 10.19 9.05 -13.42
N GLU A 107 8.95 8.86 -12.96
CA GLU A 107 8.65 8.62 -11.56
C GLU A 107 9.31 7.31 -11.06
N TYR A 108 9.34 6.24 -11.88
CA TYR A 108 10.06 5.01 -11.58
C TYR A 108 11.52 5.28 -11.27
N SER A 109 12.23 5.99 -12.17
CA SER A 109 13.65 6.33 -11.98
C SER A 109 13.86 7.17 -10.72
N GLN A 110 12.94 8.11 -10.44
CA GLN A 110 12.98 8.89 -9.21
C GLN A 110 12.81 8.03 -7.96
N LYS A 111 11.89 7.06 -7.96
CA LYS A 111 11.67 6.15 -6.82
C LYS A 111 12.86 5.21 -6.58
N LEU A 112 13.58 4.82 -7.63
CA LEU A 112 14.83 4.09 -7.48
C LEU A 112 15.91 4.95 -6.78
N ARG A 113 16.07 6.22 -7.17
CA ARG A 113 16.98 7.16 -6.49
C ARG A 113 16.59 7.36 -5.02
N GLN A 114 15.29 7.32 -4.71
CA GLN A 114 14.75 7.40 -3.35
C GLN A 114 14.88 6.08 -2.57
N LYS A 115 15.56 5.05 -3.13
CA LYS A 115 15.80 3.75 -2.51
C LYS A 115 14.51 3.02 -2.11
N CYS A 116 13.46 3.13 -2.91
CA CYS A 116 12.24 2.35 -2.69
C CYS A 116 12.52 0.85 -2.83
N HIS A 117 11.98 0.05 -1.92
CA HIS A 117 12.09 -1.42 -1.94
C HIS A 117 10.91 -2.08 -2.68
N LEU A 118 9.81 -1.34 -2.82
CA LEU A 118 8.59 -1.80 -3.48
C LEU A 118 7.88 -0.61 -4.11
N LEU A 119 7.33 -0.81 -5.31
CA LEU A 119 6.55 0.22 -6.01
C LEU A 119 5.11 -0.20 -6.21
N MET A 120 4.20 0.72 -5.90
CA MET A 120 2.78 0.60 -6.19
C MET A 120 2.49 1.27 -7.52
N LEU A 121 1.96 0.50 -8.46
CA LEU A 121 1.53 1.00 -9.76
C LEU A 121 0.01 0.95 -9.86
N SER A 122 -0.60 2.07 -10.20
CA SER A 122 -2.06 2.27 -10.22
C SER A 122 -2.52 3.19 -11.34
N PRO A 123 -3.83 3.11 -11.75
CA PRO A 123 -4.79 2.09 -11.35
C PRO A 123 -4.67 0.82 -12.23
N LEU A 124 -4.66 -0.37 -11.61
CA LEU A 124 -4.57 -1.62 -12.36
C LEU A 124 -5.91 -2.01 -12.99
N PHE A 125 -7.00 -1.87 -12.25
CA PHE A 125 -8.36 -2.17 -12.70
C PHE A 125 -9.25 -0.94 -12.62
N PHE A 126 -10.43 -1.04 -13.22
CA PHE A 126 -11.43 0.03 -13.22
C PHE A 126 -11.71 0.55 -11.81
N ASN A 127 -11.79 1.86 -11.71
CA ASN A 127 -12.08 2.59 -10.48
C ASN A 127 -12.74 3.91 -10.90
N GLU A 128 -13.89 4.22 -10.32
CA GLU A 128 -14.67 5.45 -10.56
C GLU A 128 -13.86 6.76 -10.50
N LYS A 129 -12.72 6.71 -9.79
CA LYS A 129 -11.83 7.86 -9.62
C LYS A 129 -10.98 8.20 -10.84
N TYR A 130 -10.86 7.27 -11.80
CA TYR A 130 -10.01 7.43 -12.97
C TYR A 130 -10.79 7.15 -14.25
N SER A 131 -10.54 7.97 -15.27
CA SER A 131 -11.05 7.71 -16.62
C SER A 131 -10.48 6.40 -17.18
N GLU A 132 -11.22 5.73 -18.04
CA GLU A 132 -10.87 4.40 -18.58
C GLU A 132 -9.49 4.36 -19.27
N ASN A 133 -9.11 5.44 -19.96
CA ASN A 133 -7.82 5.55 -20.63
C ASN A 133 -6.61 5.52 -19.66
N LYS A 134 -6.82 5.83 -18.39
CA LYS A 134 -5.78 5.78 -17.35
C LYS A 134 -5.63 4.41 -16.71
N ILE A 135 -6.56 3.48 -16.99
CA ILE A 135 -6.53 2.13 -16.43
C ILE A 135 -5.49 1.31 -17.18
N LEU A 136 -4.60 0.70 -16.41
CA LEU A 136 -3.50 -0.08 -17.00
C LEU A 136 -3.98 -1.41 -17.58
N ASN A 137 -4.98 -2.05 -17.00
CA ASN A 137 -5.27 -3.47 -17.15
C ASN A 137 -4.01 -4.37 -17.00
N ILE A 138 -4.16 -5.68 -17.12
CA ILE A 138 -3.04 -6.63 -16.91
C ILE A 138 -2.00 -6.51 -18.02
N SER A 139 -2.43 -6.45 -19.27
CA SER A 139 -1.53 -6.40 -20.43
C SER A 139 -0.64 -5.15 -20.38
N LYS A 140 -1.23 -3.96 -20.29
CA LYS A 140 -0.49 -2.70 -20.17
C LYS A 140 0.39 -2.64 -18.93
N PHE A 141 -0.07 -3.23 -17.80
CA PHE A 141 0.73 -3.31 -16.58
C PHE A 141 1.99 -4.16 -16.81
N ASN A 142 1.85 -5.35 -17.36
CA ASN A 142 2.97 -6.25 -17.62
C ASN A 142 3.94 -5.66 -18.64
N GLN A 143 3.45 -5.09 -19.73
CA GLN A 143 4.26 -4.40 -20.73
C GLN A 143 5.07 -3.25 -20.12
N LYS A 144 4.42 -2.40 -19.32
CA LYS A 144 5.06 -1.24 -18.68
C LYS A 144 6.14 -1.64 -17.69
N THR A 145 5.95 -2.76 -17.01
CA THR A 145 6.84 -3.19 -15.93
C THR A 145 7.83 -4.28 -16.33
N ILE A 146 7.87 -4.70 -17.60
CA ILE A 146 8.68 -5.84 -18.06
C ILE A 146 10.16 -5.70 -17.66
N ASN A 147 10.72 -4.51 -17.81
CA ASN A 147 12.11 -4.19 -17.51
C ASN A 147 12.34 -3.60 -16.09
N TRP A 148 11.30 -3.59 -15.25
CA TRP A 148 11.46 -3.04 -13.91
C TRP A 148 11.99 -4.11 -12.95
N ASN A 149 13.21 -3.92 -12.49
CA ASN A 149 13.85 -4.82 -11.53
C ASN A 149 13.61 -4.36 -10.09
N ILE A 150 12.33 -4.35 -9.68
CA ILE A 150 11.89 -3.99 -8.34
C ILE A 150 10.62 -4.78 -7.97
N LYS A 151 10.39 -4.99 -6.68
CA LYS A 151 9.15 -5.59 -6.21
C LYS A 151 7.96 -4.69 -6.52
N LEU A 152 6.88 -5.28 -7.06
CA LEU A 152 5.69 -4.56 -7.47
C LEU A 152 4.50 -4.88 -6.58
N CYS A 153 3.67 -3.87 -6.40
CA CYS A 153 2.39 -3.95 -5.71
C CYS A 153 1.28 -3.48 -6.63
N ALA A 154 0.27 -4.31 -6.82
CA ALA A 154 -0.94 -3.94 -7.54
C ALA A 154 -1.78 -2.99 -6.69
N LEU A 155 -2.25 -1.89 -7.28
CA LEU A 155 -3.11 -0.91 -6.62
C LEU A 155 -4.19 -0.40 -7.57
N GLY A 156 -5.38 -0.12 -7.04
CA GLY A 156 -6.52 0.49 -7.76
C GLY A 156 -7.45 -0.52 -8.41
N GLY A 157 -8.74 -0.39 -8.11
CA GLY A 157 -9.83 -1.24 -8.62
C GLY A 157 -9.80 -2.69 -8.14
N ILE A 158 -9.11 -2.96 -7.04
CA ILE A 158 -8.98 -4.31 -6.48
C ILE A 158 -10.18 -4.60 -5.58
N ASN A 159 -10.88 -5.68 -5.90
CA ASN A 159 -12.03 -6.20 -5.18
C ASN A 159 -12.09 -7.74 -5.32
N SER A 160 -13.10 -8.39 -4.78
CA SER A 160 -13.26 -9.85 -4.83
C SER A 160 -13.24 -10.44 -6.25
N LYS A 161 -13.79 -9.70 -7.24
CA LYS A 161 -13.86 -10.15 -8.65
C LYS A 161 -12.51 -10.01 -9.37
N THR A 162 -11.75 -8.93 -9.09
CA THR A 162 -10.50 -8.62 -9.78
C THR A 162 -9.26 -9.25 -9.13
N LEU A 163 -9.38 -9.65 -7.88
CA LEU A 163 -8.28 -10.16 -7.07
C LEU A 163 -7.58 -11.38 -7.70
N LYS A 164 -8.37 -12.35 -8.20
CA LYS A 164 -7.82 -13.56 -8.86
C LYS A 164 -6.96 -13.21 -10.08
N LYS A 165 -7.27 -12.09 -10.76
CA LYS A 165 -6.55 -11.64 -11.96
C LYS A 165 -5.15 -11.12 -11.66
N ILE A 166 -4.84 -10.74 -10.40
CA ILE A 166 -3.52 -10.25 -10.00
C ILE A 166 -2.43 -11.31 -10.21
N LYS A 167 -2.79 -12.59 -10.13
CA LYS A 167 -1.87 -13.71 -10.42
C LYS A 167 -1.26 -13.66 -11.83
N LEU A 168 -1.91 -12.98 -12.76
CA LEU A 168 -1.43 -12.78 -14.13
C LEU A 168 -0.38 -11.66 -14.24
N THR A 169 -0.02 -11.04 -13.12
CA THR A 169 1.02 -10.02 -13.02
C THR A 169 2.21 -10.54 -12.20
N LYS A 170 3.35 -9.87 -12.30
CA LYS A 170 4.51 -10.15 -11.43
C LYS A 170 4.45 -9.46 -10.06
N CYS A 171 3.27 -9.02 -9.62
CA CYS A 171 3.12 -8.39 -8.33
C CYS A 171 3.37 -9.35 -7.17
N MET A 172 4.08 -8.87 -6.15
CA MET A 172 4.34 -9.59 -4.89
C MET A 172 3.51 -9.04 -3.73
N ALA A 173 2.77 -7.96 -3.96
CA ALA A 173 1.95 -7.30 -2.98
C ALA A 173 0.68 -6.74 -3.58
N ILE A 174 -0.30 -6.48 -2.72
CA ILE A 174 -1.61 -5.93 -3.09
C ILE A 174 -1.91 -4.76 -2.17
N GLY A 175 -2.28 -3.63 -2.78
CA GLY A 175 -2.71 -2.43 -2.07
C GLY A 175 -4.19 -2.16 -2.30
N PHE A 176 -4.90 -1.74 -1.27
CA PHE A 176 -6.30 -1.37 -1.37
C PHE A 176 -6.67 -0.23 -0.41
N LYS A 177 -7.63 0.58 -0.85
CA LYS A 177 -8.15 1.70 -0.08
C LYS A 177 -9.60 1.48 0.34
N LYS A 178 -10.47 1.07 -0.59
CA LYS A 178 -11.90 0.89 -0.32
C LYS A 178 -12.28 -0.54 0.14
N PHE A 179 -11.56 -1.55 -0.30
CA PHE A 179 -11.91 -2.97 -0.07
C PHE A 179 -12.04 -3.35 1.41
N ILE A 180 -11.28 -2.70 2.29
CA ILE A 180 -11.31 -2.98 3.73
C ILE A 180 -12.63 -2.53 4.40
N PHE A 181 -13.41 -1.67 3.74
CA PHE A 181 -14.69 -1.17 4.21
C PHE A 181 -15.87 -2.05 3.76
N ASP A 182 -15.62 -3.09 2.96
CA ASP A 182 -16.66 -4.00 2.50
C ASP A 182 -17.09 -4.93 3.66
N THR A 183 -18.35 -4.81 4.09
CA THR A 183 -18.92 -5.63 5.17
C THR A 183 -18.94 -7.12 4.86
N LYS A 184 -18.90 -7.48 3.57
CA LYS A 184 -18.96 -8.87 3.09
C LYS A 184 -17.60 -9.54 2.96
N ILE A 185 -16.53 -9.00 3.54
CA ILE A 185 -15.22 -9.66 3.51
C ILE A 185 -15.29 -10.96 4.34
N LYS A 186 -15.61 -12.04 3.66
CA LYS A 186 -15.26 -13.40 4.14
C LYS A 186 -13.74 -13.48 4.17
N LYS A 187 -13.16 -14.27 5.11
CA LYS A 187 -11.69 -14.51 5.14
C LYS A 187 -11.20 -14.62 3.70
N PRO A 188 -10.23 -13.80 3.30
CA PRO A 188 -9.77 -13.84 1.91
C PRO A 188 -9.36 -15.27 1.60
N ALA A 189 -9.91 -15.83 0.55
CA ALA A 189 -9.67 -17.21 0.13
C ALA A 189 -8.21 -17.50 -0.31
N TYR A 190 -7.28 -16.64 0.05
CA TYR A 190 -5.84 -16.79 -0.23
C TYR A 190 -5.15 -17.84 0.61
N ASN A 191 -5.82 -18.36 1.67
CA ASN A 191 -5.34 -19.51 2.42
C ASN A 191 -5.72 -20.84 1.75
N LEU A 192 -6.43 -20.79 0.61
CA LEU A 192 -6.97 -21.97 -0.08
C LEU A 192 -6.35 -22.21 -1.47
N MET A 193 -5.18 -21.65 -1.73
CA MET A 193 -4.46 -21.98 -2.98
C MET A 193 -2.98 -22.23 -2.70
#